data_56ce14f7b00fe22c0caa891a53ddf157
#
_entry.id   56ce14f7b00fe22c0caa891a53ddf157
#
_cell.length_a   1.000
_cell.length_b   1.000
_cell.length_c   1.000
_cell.angle_alpha   90.00
_cell.angle_beta   90.00
_cell.angle_gamma   90.00
#
_symmetry.space_group_name_H-M   'P 1'
#
loop_
_entity.id
_entity.type
_entity.pdbx_description
1 polymer ?
#
loop_
_entity_poly.entity_id
_entity_poly.type
_entity_poly.pdbx_seq_one_letter_code
_entity_poly.pdbx_strand_id
1 'polypeptide(L)'
;MTGDHSDDGRDFLPFPLQDLVPAELRDVICDFLWDSDKLRRLALPVDAATVDGLRWHLDLPYWRHDGKPFQVTPGQVKADPGRYEEHYKRTMAADLGYPLDLVIRNHRWVILDGVHRLLKADLLGLSHVQVRRVPAAMLPLILHKAT
;
A
#
# COMPACT_ATOMS: atom_id res chain seq x y z
N MET A 1 28.14 2.30 -2.41
CA MET A 1 27.66 2.19 -1.96
C MET A 1 27.25 2.23 -1.78
N THR A 2 27.33 2.38 -1.81
CA THR A 2 26.83 2.48 -1.49
C THR A 2 26.71 3.22 -1.14
N GLY A 3 27.20 3.13 -1.02
CA GLY A 3 27.08 3.94 -0.36
C GLY A 3 26.49 5.04 -0.84
N ASP A 4 26.15 4.98 -1.62
CA ASP A 4 25.48 5.93 -1.98
C ASP A 4 24.36 6.37 -1.18
N HIS A 5 23.63 5.64 -0.70
CA HIS A 5 22.57 6.02 0.16
C HIS A 5 23.01 6.77 1.39
N SER A 6 24.21 6.55 1.83
CA SER A 6 24.75 7.23 3.00
C SER A 6 24.96 8.72 2.78
N ASP A 7 25.02 9.18 1.56
CA ASP A 7 25.26 10.59 1.28
C ASP A 7 24.13 11.50 1.72
N ASP A 8 22.91 10.99 1.81
CA ASP A 8 21.78 11.78 2.27
C ASP A 8 21.40 11.47 3.73
N GLY A 9 22.27 10.73 4.44
CA GLY A 9 22.06 10.43 5.84
C GLY A 9 21.03 9.34 6.12
N ARG A 10 20.56 8.67 5.13
CA ARG A 10 19.58 7.60 5.31
C ARG A 10 20.27 6.28 5.66
N ASP A 11 19.72 5.55 6.62
CA ASP A 11 20.20 4.24 7.01
C ASP A 11 19.14 3.15 6.79
N PHE A 12 18.29 3.32 5.79
CA PHE A 12 17.24 2.39 5.45
C PHE A 12 17.38 1.89 4.02
N LEU A 13 16.74 0.76 3.72
CA LEU A 13 16.75 0.20 2.38
C LEU A 13 15.78 0.96 1.47
N PRO A 14 16.17 1.30 0.26
CA PRO A 14 15.24 1.86 -0.71
C PRO A 14 14.23 0.80 -1.17
N PHE A 15 13.12 1.24 -1.75
CA PHE A 15 12.16 0.32 -2.32
C PHE A 15 12.81 -0.42 -3.50
N PRO A 16 12.88 -1.78 -3.47
CA PRO A 16 13.67 -2.52 -4.45
C PRO A 16 13.24 -2.36 -5.90
N LEU A 17 11.98 -2.00 -6.13
CA LEU A 17 11.43 -1.86 -7.49
C LEU A 17 11.27 -0.40 -7.90
N GLN A 18 11.99 0.51 -7.24
CA GLN A 18 11.84 1.96 -7.46
C GLN A 18 11.96 2.35 -8.93
N ASP A 19 12.89 1.74 -9.66
CA ASP A 19 13.14 2.09 -11.07
C ASP A 19 12.01 1.62 -11.98
N LEU A 20 11.15 0.72 -11.52
CA LEU A 20 10.06 0.17 -12.32
C LEU A 20 8.71 0.81 -12.00
N VAL A 21 8.67 1.73 -11.03
CA VAL A 21 7.43 2.36 -10.61
C VAL A 21 6.88 3.25 -11.71
N PRO A 22 5.65 3.00 -12.19
CA PRO A 22 5.06 3.86 -13.21
C PRO A 22 4.69 5.23 -12.65
N ALA A 23 4.52 6.20 -13.54
CA ALA A 23 4.24 7.58 -13.14
C ALA A 23 3.03 7.70 -12.23
N GLU A 24 1.99 6.89 -12.46
CA GLU A 24 0.75 6.91 -11.67
C GLU A 24 0.97 6.61 -10.20
N LEU A 25 2.03 5.86 -9.87
CA LEU A 25 2.29 5.43 -8.50
C LEU A 25 3.41 6.21 -7.81
N ARG A 26 4.09 7.11 -8.50
CA ARG A 26 5.26 7.80 -7.93
C ARG A 26 4.96 8.60 -6.68
N ASP A 27 3.78 9.20 -6.61
CA ASP A 27 3.35 9.99 -5.47
C ASP A 27 2.42 9.22 -4.54
N VAL A 28 2.31 7.91 -4.73
CA VAL A 28 1.41 7.05 -3.96
C VAL A 28 2.21 6.08 -3.10
N ILE A 29 3.09 5.28 -3.72
CA ILE A 29 3.88 4.32 -2.93
C ILE A 29 5.12 4.99 -2.38
N CYS A 30 5.59 4.48 -1.24
CA CYS A 30 6.80 5.00 -0.60
C CYS A 30 8.05 4.56 -1.38
N ASP A 31 9.07 5.39 -1.33
CA ASP A 31 10.35 5.12 -2.01
C ASP A 31 11.34 4.36 -1.13
N PHE A 32 10.88 3.83 -0.01
CA PHE A 32 11.70 3.06 0.90
C PHE A 32 11.02 1.74 1.22
N LEU A 33 11.82 0.76 1.64
CA LEU A 33 11.32 -0.53 2.10
C LEU A 33 10.91 -0.40 3.57
N TRP A 34 9.66 -0.79 3.88
CA TRP A 34 9.15 -0.73 5.24
C TRP A 34 8.86 -2.14 5.77
N ASP A 35 8.84 -2.26 7.10
CA ASP A 35 8.70 -3.52 7.80
C ASP A 35 7.25 -3.68 8.30
N SER A 36 6.56 -4.72 7.84
CA SER A 36 5.16 -4.97 8.20
C SER A 36 4.97 -5.16 9.69
N ASP A 37 5.90 -5.85 10.35
CA ASP A 37 5.78 -6.11 11.79
C ASP A 37 5.94 -4.84 12.59
N LYS A 38 6.87 -3.99 12.18
CA LYS A 38 7.04 -2.68 12.84
C LYS A 38 5.80 -1.82 12.66
N LEU A 39 5.22 -1.83 11.47
CA LEU A 39 3.99 -1.10 11.19
C LEU A 39 2.85 -1.57 12.09
N ARG A 40 2.67 -2.87 12.22
CA ARG A 40 1.60 -3.42 13.07
C ARG A 40 1.76 -3.06 14.53
N ARG A 41 3.00 -2.94 15.01
CA ARG A 41 3.27 -2.63 16.42
C ARG A 41 3.06 -1.18 16.77
N LEU A 42 2.88 -0.30 15.80
CA LEU A 42 2.59 1.10 16.10
C LEU A 42 1.27 1.21 16.86
N ALA A 43 1.29 1.97 17.94
CA ALA A 43 0.09 2.25 18.71
C ALA A 43 -0.61 3.47 18.10
N LEU A 44 -1.50 3.21 17.16
CA LEU A 44 -2.22 4.25 16.44
C LEU A 44 -3.72 4.09 16.64
N PRO A 45 -4.45 5.19 16.75
CA PRO A 45 -5.91 5.10 16.84
C PRO A 45 -6.48 4.55 15.54
N VAL A 46 -7.54 3.74 15.67
CA VAL A 46 -8.31 3.25 14.53
C VAL A 46 -9.47 4.21 14.31
N ASP A 47 -9.66 4.56 13.05
CA ASP A 47 -10.73 5.47 12.63
C ASP A 47 -11.46 4.83 11.45
N ALA A 48 -12.48 5.49 10.95
CA ALA A 48 -13.23 5.04 9.78
C ALA A 48 -12.99 6.00 8.62
N ALA A 49 -12.87 5.44 7.42
CA ALA A 49 -12.80 6.24 6.20
C ALA A 49 -13.82 5.68 5.20
N THR A 50 -14.32 6.53 4.33
CA THR A 50 -15.28 6.08 3.32
C THR A 50 -14.55 5.31 2.23
N VAL A 51 -15.18 4.25 1.75
CA VAL A 51 -14.68 3.53 0.57
C VAL A 51 -14.64 4.48 -0.63
N ASP A 52 -15.66 5.32 -0.78
CA ASP A 52 -15.69 6.31 -1.87
C ASP A 52 -14.45 7.20 -1.88
N GLY A 53 -14.02 7.67 -0.71
CA GLY A 53 -12.85 8.56 -0.61
C GLY A 53 -11.54 7.87 -0.94
N LEU A 54 -11.48 6.56 -0.85
CA LEU A 54 -10.28 5.77 -1.13
C LEU A 54 -10.34 5.03 -2.47
N ARG A 55 -11.50 5.01 -3.13
CA ARG A 55 -11.73 4.18 -4.31
C ARG A 55 -10.80 4.48 -5.47
N TRP A 56 -10.27 5.69 -5.55
CA TRP A 56 -9.33 6.06 -6.61
C TRP A 56 -8.09 5.16 -6.64
N HIS A 57 -7.73 4.54 -5.50
CA HIS A 57 -6.63 3.59 -5.45
C HIS A 57 -6.88 2.37 -6.35
N LEU A 58 -8.14 2.02 -6.56
CA LEU A 58 -8.48 0.83 -7.35
C LEU A 58 -8.19 1.02 -8.84
N ASP A 59 -7.90 2.23 -9.27
CA ASP A 59 -7.54 2.54 -10.66
C ASP A 59 -6.02 2.56 -10.89
N LEU A 60 -5.24 2.22 -9.87
CA LEU A 60 -3.78 2.27 -9.95
C LEU A 60 -3.18 0.86 -10.13
N PRO A 61 -2.12 0.72 -10.96
CA PRO A 61 -1.56 -0.59 -11.27
C PRO A 61 -0.60 -1.09 -10.19
N TYR A 62 -1.13 -1.38 -9.01
CA TYR A 62 -0.34 -1.82 -7.87
C TYR A 62 0.27 -3.21 -8.05
N TRP A 63 -0.39 -4.10 -8.81
CA TRP A 63 -0.21 -5.53 -8.63
C TRP A 63 0.55 -6.18 -9.78
N ARG A 64 1.31 -7.20 -9.43
CA ARG A 64 2.09 -8.00 -10.36
C ARG A 64 1.18 -8.92 -11.19
N HIS A 65 1.60 -9.16 -12.44
CA HIS A 65 0.94 -10.13 -13.30
C HIS A 65 1.98 -10.73 -14.24
N ASP A 66 1.92 -12.04 -14.44
CA ASP A 66 2.86 -12.79 -15.28
C ASP A 66 4.32 -12.49 -14.93
N GLY A 67 4.62 -12.41 -13.64
CA GLY A 67 5.97 -12.17 -13.15
C GLY A 67 6.46 -10.74 -13.26
N LYS A 68 5.64 -9.83 -13.78
CA LYS A 68 6.02 -8.41 -13.93
C LYS A 68 5.30 -7.55 -12.91
N PRO A 69 6.01 -6.64 -12.23
CA PRO A 69 5.37 -5.75 -11.26
C PRO A 69 4.56 -4.66 -11.95
N PHE A 70 3.61 -4.07 -11.21
CA PHE A 70 2.86 -2.88 -11.62
C PHE A 70 2.09 -3.06 -12.93
N GLN A 71 1.42 -4.20 -13.08
CA GLN A 71 0.73 -4.55 -14.31
C GLN A 71 -0.79 -4.49 -14.23
N VAL A 72 -1.35 -4.65 -13.02
CA VAL A 72 -2.78 -4.87 -12.85
C VAL A 72 -3.34 -3.92 -11.81
N THR A 73 -4.46 -3.30 -12.13
CA THR A 73 -5.21 -2.50 -11.16
C THR A 73 -6.18 -3.39 -10.39
N PRO A 74 -6.50 -3.03 -9.13
CA PRO A 74 -7.57 -3.74 -8.41
C PRO A 74 -8.90 -3.71 -9.17
N GLY A 75 -9.20 -2.62 -9.86
CA GLY A 75 -10.41 -2.53 -10.67
C GLY A 75 -10.46 -3.57 -11.79
N GLN A 76 -9.31 -3.89 -12.38
CA GLN A 76 -9.25 -4.95 -13.41
C GLN A 76 -9.55 -6.32 -12.79
N VAL A 77 -9.08 -6.58 -11.57
CA VAL A 77 -9.39 -7.82 -10.86
C VAL A 77 -10.88 -7.92 -10.60
N LYS A 78 -11.50 -6.82 -10.17
CA LYS A 78 -12.94 -6.77 -9.95
C LYS A 78 -13.71 -7.07 -11.24
N ALA A 79 -13.26 -6.51 -12.37
CA ALA A 79 -13.94 -6.68 -13.65
C ALA A 79 -13.75 -8.07 -14.25
N ASP A 80 -12.63 -8.74 -13.97
CA ASP A 80 -12.34 -10.05 -14.56
C ASP A 80 -11.62 -10.95 -13.53
N PRO A 81 -12.34 -11.43 -12.51
CA PRO A 81 -11.72 -12.23 -11.46
C PRO A 81 -11.10 -13.53 -11.97
N GLY A 82 -11.65 -14.12 -13.04
CA GLY A 82 -11.13 -15.35 -13.59
C GLY A 82 -9.76 -15.20 -14.22
N ARG A 83 -9.51 -14.06 -14.85
CA ARG A 83 -8.21 -13.75 -15.45
C ARG A 83 -7.14 -13.48 -14.38
N TYR A 84 -7.54 -12.88 -13.25
CA TYR A 84 -6.64 -12.50 -12.18
C TYR A 84 -6.95 -13.29 -10.90
N GLU A 85 -7.07 -14.60 -11.03
CA GLU A 85 -7.56 -15.49 -9.98
C GLU A 85 -6.77 -15.38 -8.68
N GLU A 86 -5.43 -15.30 -8.74
CA GLU A 86 -4.62 -15.19 -7.53
C GLU A 86 -4.91 -13.92 -6.75
N HIS A 87 -5.01 -12.80 -7.45
CA HIS A 87 -5.34 -11.54 -6.78
C HIS A 87 -6.75 -11.56 -6.22
N TYR A 88 -7.69 -12.16 -6.95
CA TYR A 88 -9.05 -12.29 -6.46
C TYR A 88 -9.11 -13.14 -5.19
N LYS A 89 -8.40 -14.27 -5.18
CA LYS A 89 -8.34 -15.14 -3.98
C LYS A 89 -7.74 -14.42 -2.79
N ARG A 90 -6.66 -13.66 -2.99
CA ARG A 90 -6.03 -12.89 -1.93
C ARG A 90 -6.96 -11.80 -1.41
N THR A 91 -7.72 -11.19 -2.30
CA THR A 91 -8.72 -10.18 -1.93
C THR A 91 -9.80 -10.81 -1.05
N MET A 92 -10.35 -11.93 -1.46
CA MET A 92 -11.42 -12.57 -0.70
C MET A 92 -10.93 -13.15 0.63
N ALA A 93 -9.66 -13.51 0.71
CA ALA A 93 -9.05 -14.00 1.96
C ALA A 93 -8.63 -12.86 2.89
N ALA A 94 -8.64 -11.62 2.44
CA ALA A 94 -8.24 -10.49 3.27
C ALA A 94 -9.17 -10.33 4.46
N ASP A 95 -8.59 -9.94 5.60
CA ASP A 95 -9.35 -9.77 6.84
C ASP A 95 -9.67 -8.29 7.07
N LEU A 96 -10.94 -7.94 6.94
CA LEU A 96 -11.39 -6.56 7.15
C LEU A 96 -11.35 -6.13 8.62
N GLY A 97 -11.07 -7.05 9.54
CA GLY A 97 -10.81 -6.70 10.94
C GLY A 97 -9.51 -5.96 11.14
N TYR A 98 -8.57 -6.05 10.18
CA TYR A 98 -7.36 -5.26 10.20
C TYR A 98 -7.58 -3.93 9.47
N PRO A 99 -7.20 -2.80 10.09
CA PRO A 99 -7.34 -1.51 9.41
C PRO A 99 -6.35 -1.35 8.26
N LEU A 100 -6.72 -0.52 7.28
CA LEU A 100 -5.80 -0.05 6.28
C LEU A 100 -4.84 0.95 6.93
N ASP A 101 -3.57 0.93 6.57
CA ASP A 101 -2.63 1.93 7.05
C ASP A 101 -2.40 2.98 5.96
N LEU A 102 -2.59 4.24 6.33
CA LEU A 102 -2.48 5.38 5.43
C LEU A 102 -1.29 6.24 5.81
N VAL A 103 -0.66 6.84 4.81
CA VAL A 103 0.44 7.80 5.00
C VAL A 103 0.20 9.02 4.12
N ILE A 104 0.84 10.14 4.45
CA ILE A 104 0.79 11.35 3.61
C ILE A 104 1.85 11.23 2.51
N ARG A 105 1.40 11.37 1.27
CA ARG A 105 2.28 11.50 0.10
C ARG A 105 1.71 12.62 -0.78
N ASN A 106 2.55 13.55 -1.14
CA ASN A 106 2.14 14.67 -1.99
C ASN A 106 0.86 15.36 -1.48
N HIS A 107 0.84 15.66 -0.19
CA HIS A 107 -0.22 16.39 0.50
C HIS A 107 -1.57 15.68 0.60
N ARG A 108 -1.60 14.37 0.39
CA ARG A 108 -2.83 13.59 0.56
C ARG A 108 -2.56 12.26 1.25
N TRP A 109 -3.61 11.70 1.85
CA TRP A 109 -3.55 10.38 2.47
C TRP A 109 -3.63 9.31 1.39
N VAL A 110 -2.65 8.41 1.39
CA VAL A 110 -2.60 7.28 0.46
C VAL A 110 -2.46 5.98 1.24
N ILE A 111 -2.84 4.87 0.63
CA ILE A 111 -2.73 3.56 1.28
C ILE A 111 -1.27 3.12 1.25
N LEU A 112 -0.70 2.89 2.44
CA LEU A 112 0.59 2.24 2.58
C LEU A 112 0.42 0.72 2.51
N ASP A 113 -0.58 0.20 3.22
CA ASP A 113 -0.88 -1.23 3.28
C ASP A 113 -2.38 -1.44 3.35
N GLY A 114 -2.90 -2.38 2.57
CA GLY A 114 -4.29 -2.76 2.65
C GLY A 114 -5.11 -2.64 1.37
N VAL A 115 -4.47 -2.53 0.19
CA VAL A 115 -5.22 -2.38 -1.07
C VAL A 115 -6.14 -3.57 -1.33
N HIS A 116 -5.73 -4.81 -0.98
CA HIS A 116 -6.62 -5.97 -1.10
C HIS A 116 -7.84 -5.85 -0.18
N ARG A 117 -7.66 -5.30 1.02
CA ARG A 117 -8.78 -5.06 1.94
C ARG A 117 -9.73 -4.01 1.39
N LEU A 118 -9.20 -2.96 0.76
CA LEU A 118 -10.05 -1.96 0.13
C LEU A 118 -10.89 -2.58 -1.00
N LEU A 119 -10.27 -3.38 -1.86
CA LEU A 119 -11.00 -4.03 -2.94
C LEU A 119 -12.09 -4.94 -2.38
N LYS A 120 -11.79 -5.71 -1.33
CA LYS A 120 -12.80 -6.57 -0.69
C LYS A 120 -13.97 -5.75 -0.17
N ALA A 121 -13.71 -4.64 0.50
CA ALA A 121 -14.77 -3.77 0.99
C ALA A 121 -15.64 -3.25 -0.16
N ASP A 122 -15.02 -2.86 -1.25
CA ASP A 122 -15.74 -2.40 -2.43
C ASP A 122 -16.60 -3.52 -3.03
N LEU A 123 -16.05 -4.73 -3.16
CA LEU A 123 -16.78 -5.89 -3.67
C LEU A 123 -17.98 -6.25 -2.80
N LEU A 124 -17.86 -6.08 -1.49
CA LEU A 124 -18.93 -6.37 -0.54
C LEU A 124 -19.95 -5.22 -0.40
N GLY A 125 -19.71 -4.11 -1.09
CA GLY A 125 -20.62 -2.97 -1.02
C GLY A 125 -20.57 -2.20 0.28
N LEU A 126 -19.47 -2.28 1.03
CA LEU A 126 -19.33 -1.56 2.28
C LEU A 126 -19.11 -0.07 2.03
N SER A 127 -19.69 0.77 2.88
CA SER A 127 -19.52 2.22 2.76
C SER A 127 -18.25 2.73 3.43
N HIS A 128 -17.76 2.01 4.45
CA HIS A 128 -16.61 2.42 5.26
C HIS A 128 -15.65 1.28 5.50
N VAL A 129 -14.38 1.63 5.74
CA VAL A 129 -13.34 0.70 6.18
C VAL A 129 -12.63 1.30 7.38
N GLN A 130 -12.04 0.42 8.20
CA GLN A 130 -11.19 0.86 9.29
C GLN A 130 -9.84 1.32 8.73
N VAL A 131 -9.32 2.42 9.25
CA VAL A 131 -8.02 2.96 8.84
C VAL A 131 -7.23 3.39 10.06
N ARG A 132 -5.90 3.38 9.92
CA ARG A 132 -4.97 4.03 10.84
C ARG A 132 -4.15 5.01 10.01
N ARG A 133 -3.91 6.19 10.55
CA ARG A 133 -3.10 7.19 9.87
C ARG A 133 -1.74 7.25 10.53
N VAL A 134 -0.69 6.92 9.75
CA VAL A 134 0.68 6.93 10.24
C VAL A 134 1.24 8.34 10.08
N PRO A 135 1.51 9.06 11.20
CA PRO A 135 2.08 10.40 11.09
C PRO A 135 3.47 10.35 10.46
N ALA A 136 3.82 11.39 9.72
CA ALA A 136 5.13 11.46 9.08
C ALA A 136 6.26 11.28 10.09
N ALA A 137 6.10 11.80 11.31
CA ALA A 137 7.11 11.69 12.37
C ALA A 137 7.36 10.24 12.79
N MET A 138 6.42 9.33 12.54
CA MET A 138 6.56 7.92 12.90
C MET A 138 7.12 7.06 11.78
N LEU A 139 7.26 7.57 10.58
CA LEU A 139 7.80 6.79 9.47
C LEU A 139 9.17 6.18 9.76
N PRO A 140 10.11 6.86 10.44
CA PRO A 140 11.37 6.23 10.79
C PRO A 140 11.24 4.95 11.62
N LEU A 141 10.12 4.78 12.34
CA LEU A 141 9.91 3.62 13.20
C LEU A 141 9.56 2.36 12.41
N ILE A 142 9.13 2.49 11.16
CA ILE A 142 8.73 1.35 10.35
C ILE A 142 9.73 1.02 9.24
N LEU A 143 10.82 1.75 9.14
CA LEU A 143 11.82 1.50 8.11
C LEU A 143 12.46 0.13 8.28
N HIS A 144 12.68 -0.53 7.14
CA HIS A 144 13.49 -1.74 7.09
C HIS A 144 14.96 -1.30 6.99
N LYS A 145 15.72 -1.51 8.07
CA LYS A 145 17.09 -0.99 8.17
C LYS A 145 18.03 -1.67 7.20
N ALA A 146 18.99 -0.91 6.72
CA ALA A 146 20.05 -1.38 5.80
C ALA A 146 21.25 -1.89 6.60
N THR A 147 21.10 -2.99 7.33
CA THR A 147 22.23 -3.53 8.12
C THR A 147 22.71 -4.88 7.65
#